data_dbabec0b52bf822fa14a79be26ae416b
#
_entry.id   dbabec0b52bf822fa14a79be26ae416b
#
_cell.length_a   1.000
_cell.length_b   1.000
_cell.length_c   1.000
_cell.angle_alpha   90.00
_cell.angle_beta   90.00
_cell.angle_gamma   90.00
#
_symmetry.space_group_name_H-M   'P 1'
#
loop_
_entity.id
_entity.type
_entity.pdbx_description
1 polymer ?
#
loop_
_entity_poly.entity_id
_entity_poly.type
_entity_poly.pdbx_seq_one_letter_code
_entity_poly.pdbx_strand_id
1 'polypeptide(L)'
;MSLVVSESRRIGGRFGARRERGSRGQSLVEFALVLTPLMLVLLGIIQFGLIFNTFVTMTNAAREGARTGTIYLHDRTMSKTQNDQARNEAIRTSLTGSMNLLGKAAPHFANSGTWTSSGLTYTSGDLVVTYAVPAGVVDTDSRVAQTVTVRATYHQDLIVPIISNLLPRDAGGRLGLTGEVTMVIN
;
A
#
# COMPACT_ATOMS: atom_id res chain seq x y z
N MET A 1 -43.08 81.95 -55.29
CA MET A 1 -43.36 81.46 -53.93
C MET A 1 -43.04 79.94 -53.96
N SER A 2 -41.85 79.64 -53.58
CA SER A 2 -41.28 78.26 -53.74
C SER A 2 -41.03 77.72 -52.32
N LEU A 3 -41.72 76.59 -51.98
CA LEU A 3 -41.56 75.89 -50.71
C LEU A 3 -40.44 74.86 -50.89
N VAL A 4 -39.36 75.08 -50.16
CA VAL A 4 -38.27 74.05 -50.00
C VAL A 4 -38.65 73.09 -48.91
N VAL A 5 -38.88 71.85 -49.29
CA VAL A 5 -39.09 70.75 -48.36
C VAL A 5 -37.71 70.15 -47.95
N SER A 6 -37.37 70.26 -46.66
CA SER A 6 -36.17 69.69 -46.06
C SER A 6 -36.37 68.23 -45.77
N GLU A 7 -35.58 67.42 -46.43
CA GLU A 7 -35.57 65.96 -46.27
C GLU A 7 -34.61 65.55 -45.11
N SER A 8 -35.16 65.15 -43.99
CA SER A 8 -34.41 64.72 -42.80
C SER A 8 -33.92 63.25 -42.99
N ARG A 9 -32.63 63.05 -43.29
CA ARG A 9 -31.98 61.72 -43.31
C ARG A 9 -31.87 61.24 -41.91
N ARG A 10 -32.64 60.17 -41.55
CA ARG A 10 -32.42 59.31 -40.37
C ARG A 10 -31.22 58.48 -40.61
N ILE A 11 -30.12 58.75 -39.92
CA ILE A 11 -28.97 57.86 -39.81
C ILE A 11 -29.34 56.74 -38.81
N GLY A 12 -29.75 55.56 -39.34
CA GLY A 12 -29.98 54.41 -38.56
C GLY A 12 -28.65 53.77 -38.10
N GLY A 13 -28.24 54.13 -36.90
CA GLY A 13 -27.12 53.43 -36.24
C GLY A 13 -27.45 51.97 -36.01
N ARG A 14 -26.87 51.08 -36.81
CA ARG A 14 -26.86 49.65 -36.52
C ARG A 14 -25.89 49.41 -35.34
N PHE A 15 -26.40 49.44 -34.14
CA PHE A 15 -25.69 48.85 -33.00
C PHE A 15 -25.57 47.34 -33.25
N GLY A 16 -24.43 46.94 -33.81
CA GLY A 16 -24.07 45.53 -33.91
C GLY A 16 -23.97 44.95 -32.52
N ALA A 17 -24.91 44.09 -32.17
CA ALA A 17 -24.83 43.30 -30.97
C ALA A 17 -23.56 42.40 -31.10
N ARG A 18 -22.49 42.85 -30.49
CA ARG A 18 -21.24 42.11 -30.35
C ARG A 18 -21.57 40.85 -29.54
N ARG A 19 -21.79 39.76 -30.24
CA ARG A 19 -22.01 38.45 -29.62
C ARG A 19 -20.86 38.14 -28.70
N GLU A 20 -21.06 38.20 -27.40
CA GLU A 20 -20.18 37.73 -26.34
C GLU A 20 -20.11 36.20 -26.38
N ARG A 21 -19.59 35.62 -27.47
CA ARG A 21 -19.38 34.16 -27.61
C ARG A 21 -18.06 33.66 -27.01
N GLY A 22 -17.19 34.57 -26.53
CA GLY A 22 -15.86 34.25 -26.05
C GLY A 22 -15.79 33.84 -24.56
N SER A 23 -16.67 34.40 -23.71
CA SER A 23 -16.49 34.27 -22.24
C SER A 23 -16.85 32.89 -21.67
N ARG A 24 -17.80 32.17 -22.25
CA ARG A 24 -18.22 30.86 -21.76
C ARG A 24 -17.17 29.76 -22.00
N GLY A 25 -16.44 29.81 -23.09
CA GLY A 25 -15.35 28.86 -23.39
C GLY A 25 -14.12 29.11 -22.53
N GLN A 26 -13.79 30.37 -22.26
CA GLN A 26 -12.64 30.73 -21.42
C GLN A 26 -12.81 30.23 -19.99
N SER A 27 -13.96 30.43 -19.36
CA SER A 27 -14.25 29.97 -18.01
C SER A 27 -14.16 28.42 -17.89
N LEU A 28 -14.55 27.71 -18.96
CA LEU A 28 -14.42 26.24 -18.99
C LEU A 28 -12.95 25.79 -19.01
N VAL A 29 -12.11 26.49 -19.77
CA VAL A 29 -10.67 26.21 -19.83
C VAL A 29 -9.99 26.53 -18.49
N GLU A 30 -10.30 27.67 -17.89
CA GLU A 30 -9.80 28.07 -16.57
C GLU A 30 -10.20 27.03 -15.50
N PHE A 31 -11.47 26.60 -15.50
CA PHE A 31 -11.94 25.55 -14.60
C PHE A 31 -11.21 24.22 -14.82
N ALA A 32 -11.04 23.77 -16.06
CA ALA A 32 -10.33 22.53 -16.38
C ALA A 32 -8.86 22.59 -15.93
N LEU A 33 -8.22 23.73 -16.06
CA LEU A 33 -6.82 23.94 -15.65
C LEU A 33 -6.65 23.87 -14.13
N VAL A 34 -7.63 24.32 -13.36
CA VAL A 34 -7.62 24.22 -11.89
C VAL A 34 -8.08 22.82 -11.43
N LEU A 35 -9.06 22.23 -12.11
CA LEU A 35 -9.61 20.93 -11.77
C LEU A 35 -8.57 19.81 -11.90
N THR A 36 -7.72 19.87 -12.91
CA THR A 36 -6.71 18.82 -13.16
C THR A 36 -5.73 18.65 -11.99
N PRO A 37 -5.02 19.69 -11.51
CA PRO A 37 -4.15 19.57 -10.34
C PRO A 37 -4.94 19.23 -9.07
N LEU A 38 -6.16 19.74 -8.90
CA LEU A 38 -7.00 19.39 -7.76
C LEU A 38 -7.32 17.88 -7.73
N MET A 39 -7.68 17.30 -8.88
CA MET A 39 -7.93 15.85 -9.00
C MET A 39 -6.67 15.03 -8.74
N LEU A 40 -5.51 15.48 -9.19
CA LEU A 40 -4.24 14.81 -8.90
C LEU A 40 -3.94 14.79 -7.40
N VAL A 41 -4.14 15.89 -6.70
CA VAL A 41 -3.97 15.95 -5.24
C VAL A 41 -4.97 15.01 -4.54
N LEU A 42 -6.24 15.02 -4.95
CA LEU A 42 -7.26 14.16 -4.37
C LEU A 42 -6.93 12.67 -4.57
N LEU A 43 -6.55 12.27 -5.77
CA LEU A 43 -6.13 10.90 -6.07
C LEU A 43 -4.87 10.51 -5.29
N GLY A 44 -3.95 11.46 -5.11
CA GLY A 44 -2.76 11.29 -4.27
C GLY A 44 -3.12 10.96 -2.82
N ILE A 45 -4.01 11.72 -2.22
CA ILE A 45 -4.48 11.49 -0.85
C ILE A 45 -5.10 10.09 -0.72
N ILE A 46 -5.95 9.70 -1.67
CA ILE A 46 -6.57 8.36 -1.68
C ILE A 46 -5.49 7.28 -1.76
N GLN A 47 -4.53 7.41 -2.68
CA GLN A 47 -3.45 6.45 -2.87
C GLN A 47 -2.60 6.29 -1.60
N PHE A 48 -2.20 7.40 -0.98
CA PHE A 48 -1.44 7.35 0.28
C PHE A 48 -2.25 6.78 1.44
N GLY A 49 -3.56 7.06 1.50
CA GLY A 49 -4.45 6.44 2.48
C GLY A 49 -4.48 4.92 2.36
N LEU A 50 -4.54 4.38 1.14
CA LEU A 50 -4.48 2.94 0.89
C LEU A 50 -3.13 2.34 1.28
N ILE A 51 -2.02 2.98 0.90
CA ILE A 51 -0.66 2.55 1.27
C ILE A 51 -0.51 2.53 2.80
N PHE A 52 -0.95 3.57 3.48
CA PHE A 52 -0.85 3.66 4.93
C PHE A 52 -1.69 2.57 5.63
N ASN A 53 -2.92 2.35 5.18
CA ASN A 53 -3.77 1.28 5.71
C ASN A 53 -3.12 -0.09 5.55
N THR A 54 -2.55 -0.37 4.38
CA THR A 54 -1.83 -1.62 4.12
C THR A 54 -0.61 -1.76 5.02
N PHE A 55 0.19 -0.71 5.18
CA PHE A 55 1.37 -0.70 6.05
C PHE A 55 1.01 -1.01 7.52
N VAL A 56 -0.03 -0.37 8.05
CA VAL A 56 -0.52 -0.62 9.41
C VAL A 56 -1.00 -2.06 9.56
N THR A 57 -1.76 -2.57 8.59
CA THR A 57 -2.24 -3.95 8.61
C THR A 57 -1.09 -4.96 8.57
N MET A 58 -0.08 -4.74 7.71
CA MET A 58 1.12 -5.60 7.64
C MET A 58 1.91 -5.60 8.94
N THR A 59 2.09 -4.43 9.56
CA THR A 59 2.79 -4.33 10.85
C THR A 59 2.03 -5.06 11.96
N ASN A 60 0.71 -4.95 12.00
CA ASN A 60 -0.12 -5.66 12.96
C ASN A 60 -0.12 -7.18 12.72
N ALA A 61 -0.18 -7.61 11.46
CA ALA A 61 -0.08 -9.02 11.11
C ALA A 61 1.28 -9.62 11.49
N ALA A 62 2.38 -8.91 11.22
CA ALA A 62 3.72 -9.34 11.64
C ALA A 62 3.83 -9.43 13.18
N ARG A 63 3.21 -8.51 13.91
CA ARG A 63 3.17 -8.53 15.39
C ARG A 63 2.41 -9.74 15.91
N GLU A 64 1.25 -10.04 15.35
CA GLU A 64 0.45 -11.20 15.76
C GLU A 64 1.14 -12.51 15.39
N GLY A 65 1.77 -12.59 14.23
CA GLY A 65 2.61 -13.73 13.85
C GLY A 65 3.78 -13.92 14.81
N ALA A 66 4.53 -12.86 15.13
CA ALA A 66 5.64 -12.92 16.09
C ALA A 66 5.17 -13.35 17.49
N ARG A 67 4.03 -12.79 17.95
CA ARG A 67 3.43 -13.21 19.22
C ARG A 67 3.10 -14.70 19.24
N THR A 68 2.49 -15.23 18.18
CA THR A 68 2.20 -16.67 18.05
C THR A 68 3.48 -17.49 18.09
N GLY A 69 4.55 -17.02 17.45
CA GLY A 69 5.86 -17.66 17.51
C GLY A 69 6.47 -17.71 18.90
N THR A 70 6.22 -16.69 19.77
CA THR A 70 6.77 -16.66 21.13
C THR A 70 6.04 -17.55 22.13
N ILE A 71 4.76 -17.83 21.90
CA ILE A 71 3.93 -18.68 22.77
C ILE A 71 3.84 -20.14 22.30
N TYR A 72 4.53 -20.47 21.19
CA TYR A 72 4.53 -21.83 20.67
C TYR A 72 5.14 -22.81 21.68
N LEU A 73 4.40 -23.83 22.05
CA LEU A 73 4.86 -24.86 22.99
C LEU A 73 5.78 -25.85 22.27
N HIS A 74 7.00 -25.98 22.78
CA HIS A 74 7.97 -26.95 22.29
C HIS A 74 7.50 -28.38 22.56
N ASP A 75 7.39 -29.19 21.49
CA ASP A 75 7.09 -30.62 21.59
C ASP A 75 8.39 -31.42 21.73
N ARG A 76 8.57 -32.04 22.88
CA ARG A 76 9.75 -32.85 23.19
C ARG A 76 9.86 -34.15 22.38
N THR A 77 8.79 -34.55 21.69
CA THR A 77 8.77 -35.75 20.83
C THR A 77 9.26 -35.42 19.41
N MET A 78 9.35 -34.16 19.06
CA MET A 78 9.81 -33.65 17.76
C MET A 78 11.28 -33.21 17.83
N SER A 79 11.96 -33.31 16.70
CA SER A 79 13.29 -32.69 16.54
C SER A 79 13.20 -31.17 16.54
N LYS A 80 14.33 -30.48 16.77
CA LYS A 80 14.41 -29.01 16.68
C LYS A 80 13.87 -28.49 15.36
N THR A 81 14.24 -29.09 14.24
CA THR A 81 13.78 -28.68 12.90
C THR A 81 12.28 -28.87 12.73
N GLN A 82 11.69 -29.94 13.24
CA GLN A 82 10.24 -30.15 13.20
C GLN A 82 9.49 -29.14 14.05
N ASN A 83 10.00 -28.84 15.26
CA ASN A 83 9.44 -27.77 16.11
C ASN A 83 9.52 -26.42 15.43
N ASP A 84 10.64 -26.08 14.79
CA ASP A 84 10.78 -24.83 14.04
C ASP A 84 9.78 -24.75 12.89
N GLN A 85 9.61 -25.83 12.13
CA GLN A 85 8.62 -25.88 11.04
C GLN A 85 7.19 -25.70 11.55
N ALA A 86 6.82 -26.39 12.64
CA ALA A 86 5.50 -26.27 13.25
C ALA A 86 5.25 -24.84 13.80
N ARG A 87 6.26 -24.24 14.45
CA ARG A 87 6.21 -22.85 14.92
C ARG A 87 6.06 -21.88 13.75
N ASN A 88 6.84 -22.05 12.69
CA ASN A 88 6.78 -21.20 11.50
C ASN A 88 5.43 -21.32 10.80
N GLU A 89 4.82 -22.50 10.79
CA GLU A 89 3.48 -22.72 10.26
C GLU A 89 2.40 -22.03 11.11
N ALA A 90 2.53 -22.08 12.44
CA ALA A 90 1.65 -21.33 13.34
C ALA A 90 1.78 -19.81 13.13
N ILE A 91 3.01 -19.30 12.96
CA ILE A 91 3.29 -17.91 12.61
C ILE A 91 2.60 -17.54 11.30
N ARG A 92 2.79 -18.35 10.26
CA ARG A 92 2.18 -18.16 8.94
C ARG A 92 0.66 -18.09 9.01
N THR A 93 0.05 -19.03 9.71
CA THR A 93 -1.42 -19.11 9.86
C THR A 93 -1.98 -17.88 10.59
N SER A 94 -1.35 -17.49 11.69
CA SER A 94 -1.74 -16.30 12.47
C SER A 94 -1.58 -15.02 11.67
N LEU A 95 -0.45 -14.86 10.99
CA LEU A 95 -0.16 -13.70 10.15
C LEU A 95 -1.16 -13.57 9.00
N THR A 96 -1.39 -14.65 8.25
CA THR A 96 -2.33 -14.64 7.11
C THR A 96 -3.77 -14.43 7.56
N GLY A 97 -4.15 -14.97 8.73
CA GLY A 97 -5.45 -14.71 9.35
C GLY A 97 -5.64 -13.23 9.68
N SER A 98 -4.60 -12.57 10.19
CA SER A 98 -4.61 -11.13 10.51
C SER A 98 -4.61 -10.25 9.26
N MET A 99 -4.08 -10.73 8.13
CA MET A 99 -4.10 -10.02 6.84
C MET A 99 -5.47 -10.06 6.14
N ASN A 100 -6.42 -10.88 6.60
CA ASN A 100 -7.77 -10.97 6.02
C ASN A 100 -8.53 -9.63 5.98
N LEU A 101 -8.09 -8.63 6.77
CA LEU A 101 -8.61 -7.27 6.71
C LEU A 101 -8.24 -6.53 5.41
N LEU A 102 -7.26 -7.01 4.64
CA LEU A 102 -6.88 -6.47 3.33
C LEU A 102 -7.74 -7.01 2.17
N GLY A 103 -8.78 -7.80 2.50
CA GLY A 103 -9.67 -8.43 1.52
C GLY A 103 -9.28 -9.89 1.25
N LYS A 104 -10.22 -10.61 0.65
CA LYS A 104 -10.31 -12.08 0.49
C LYS A 104 -9.09 -12.77 -0.15
N ALA A 105 -8.13 -12.02 -0.51
CA ALA A 105 -6.81 -12.41 -0.90
C ALA A 105 -5.94 -11.18 -0.69
N ALA A 106 -4.96 -11.26 0.13
CA ALA A 106 -3.77 -10.51 -0.13
C ALA A 106 -3.24 -11.05 -1.48
N PRO A 107 -3.81 -10.63 -2.66
CA PRO A 107 -3.59 -11.35 -3.92
C PRO A 107 -2.15 -11.26 -4.36
N HIS A 108 -1.40 -10.39 -3.72
CA HIS A 108 -0.01 -10.09 -3.97
C HIS A 108 0.87 -10.38 -2.75
N PHE A 109 0.42 -11.30 -1.88
CA PHE A 109 1.24 -11.91 -0.86
C PHE A 109 1.56 -13.34 -1.28
N ALA A 110 2.79 -13.58 -1.71
CA ALA A 110 3.23 -14.91 -2.10
C ALA A 110 3.40 -15.77 -0.84
N ASN A 111 2.61 -16.82 -0.75
CA ASN A 111 2.66 -17.79 0.33
C ASN A 111 2.67 -19.19 -0.27
N SER A 112 3.86 -19.76 -0.42
CA SER A 112 4.04 -21.06 -1.09
C SER A 112 3.63 -22.27 -0.25
N GLY A 113 3.43 -22.10 1.07
CA GLY A 113 3.20 -23.22 1.99
C GLY A 113 4.42 -24.12 2.22
N THR A 114 5.48 -23.96 1.45
CA THR A 114 6.75 -24.67 1.61
C THR A 114 7.78 -23.74 2.25
N TRP A 115 8.57 -24.29 3.17
CA TRP A 115 9.62 -23.55 3.86
C TRP A 115 10.98 -23.95 3.30
N THR A 116 11.75 -22.96 2.90
CA THR A 116 13.18 -23.10 2.62
C THR A 116 13.97 -22.55 3.80
N SER A 117 15.03 -23.23 4.22
CA SER A 117 15.87 -22.81 5.36
C SER A 117 17.29 -22.52 4.94
N SER A 118 17.85 -21.45 5.48
CA SER A 118 19.26 -21.11 5.40
C SER A 118 19.74 -20.71 6.80
N GLY A 119 20.42 -21.64 7.50
CA GLY A 119 20.78 -21.45 8.90
C GLY A 119 19.54 -21.29 9.80
N LEU A 120 19.45 -20.15 10.47
CA LEU A 120 18.33 -19.79 11.36
C LEU A 120 17.22 -18.98 10.68
N THR A 121 17.28 -18.83 9.36
CA THR A 121 16.30 -18.11 8.57
C THR A 121 15.46 -19.08 7.75
N TYR A 122 14.16 -18.95 7.86
CA TYR A 122 13.14 -19.72 7.14
C TYR A 122 12.34 -18.79 6.25
N THR A 123 12.19 -19.14 4.99
CA THR A 123 11.47 -18.33 3.99
C THR A 123 10.35 -19.13 3.35
N SER A 124 9.16 -18.53 3.25
CA SER A 124 8.01 -19.06 2.53
C SER A 124 7.36 -17.93 1.73
N GLY A 125 7.79 -17.76 0.47
CA GLY A 125 7.37 -16.63 -0.35
C GLY A 125 7.77 -15.29 0.26
N ASP A 126 6.79 -14.43 0.54
CA ASP A 126 6.98 -13.09 1.10
C ASP A 126 7.09 -13.08 2.63
N LEU A 127 7.05 -14.25 3.27
CA LEU A 127 7.21 -14.41 4.69
C LEU A 127 8.60 -14.94 5.02
N VAL A 128 9.30 -14.22 5.87
CA VAL A 128 10.62 -14.60 6.39
C VAL A 128 10.57 -14.66 7.92
N VAL A 129 10.98 -15.77 8.49
CA VAL A 129 11.11 -15.96 9.93
C VAL A 129 12.58 -16.21 10.24
N THR A 130 13.17 -15.36 11.08
CA THR A 130 14.58 -15.49 11.47
C THR A 130 14.69 -15.66 12.98
N TYR A 131 15.42 -16.65 13.40
CA TYR A 131 15.78 -16.84 14.80
C TYR A 131 17.18 -16.29 15.05
N ALA A 132 17.38 -15.70 16.22
CA ALA A 132 18.72 -15.30 16.64
C ALA A 132 18.97 -15.68 18.09
N VAL A 133 20.18 -16.10 18.37
CA VAL A 133 20.67 -16.44 19.71
C VAL A 133 21.41 -15.23 20.26
N PRO A 134 20.83 -14.48 21.23
CA PRO A 134 21.51 -13.35 21.83
C PRO A 134 22.80 -13.78 22.55
N ALA A 135 23.72 -12.84 22.72
CA ALA A 135 24.95 -13.12 23.46
C ALA A 135 24.63 -13.57 24.90
N GLY A 136 25.26 -14.66 25.33
CA GLY A 136 25.05 -15.27 26.64
C GLY A 136 23.84 -16.21 26.75
N VAL A 137 23.06 -16.38 25.67
CA VAL A 137 21.96 -17.35 25.59
C VAL A 137 22.47 -18.64 24.97
N VAL A 138 22.08 -19.78 25.54
CA VAL A 138 22.39 -21.11 24.97
C VAL A 138 21.39 -21.43 23.87
N ASP A 139 21.85 -21.97 22.76
CA ASP A 139 20.98 -22.42 21.68
C ASP A 139 20.32 -23.76 22.08
N THR A 140 19.13 -23.66 22.66
CA THR A 140 18.33 -24.83 23.09
C THR A 140 17.32 -25.23 22.00
N ASP A 141 16.84 -26.46 22.04
CA ASP A 141 15.83 -26.99 21.13
C ASP A 141 14.48 -26.25 21.28
N SER A 142 14.17 -25.77 22.48
CA SER A 142 12.95 -25.00 22.76
C SER A 142 13.04 -23.54 22.29
N ARG A 143 14.25 -23.03 22.01
CA ARG A 143 14.56 -21.65 21.66
C ARG A 143 14.15 -20.62 22.70
N VAL A 144 13.96 -21.02 23.95
CA VAL A 144 13.67 -20.09 25.06
C VAL A 144 14.79 -19.06 25.22
N ALA A 145 14.44 -17.81 25.48
CA ALA A 145 15.30 -16.64 25.54
C ALA A 145 15.96 -16.23 24.21
N GLN A 146 15.70 -16.94 23.11
CA GLN A 146 16.10 -16.52 21.77
C GLN A 146 15.11 -15.50 21.21
N THR A 147 15.49 -14.81 20.13
CA THR A 147 14.59 -13.91 19.44
C THR A 147 14.02 -14.53 18.17
N VAL A 148 12.76 -14.24 17.90
CA VAL A 148 12.12 -14.51 16.62
C VAL A 148 11.79 -13.19 15.95
N THR A 149 12.28 -13.02 14.72
CA THR A 149 11.95 -11.90 13.85
C THR A 149 11.03 -12.40 12.75
N VAL A 150 9.85 -11.83 12.67
CA VAL A 150 8.86 -12.11 11.60
C VAL A 150 8.83 -10.92 10.67
N ARG A 151 9.15 -11.15 9.42
CA ARG A 151 9.13 -10.17 8.34
C ARG A 151 8.19 -10.64 7.25
N ALA A 152 7.22 -9.81 6.89
CA ALA A 152 6.28 -10.08 5.81
C ALA A 152 6.24 -8.89 4.86
N THR A 153 6.27 -9.17 3.54
CA THR A 153 6.22 -8.14 2.50
C THR A 153 4.96 -8.32 1.67
N TYR A 154 4.19 -7.26 1.54
CA TYR A 154 3.01 -7.22 0.68
C TYR A 154 3.26 -6.30 -0.51
N HIS A 155 2.85 -6.73 -1.70
CA HIS A 155 3.04 -6.00 -2.95
C HIS A 155 1.76 -5.24 -3.30
N GLN A 156 1.72 -3.93 -2.93
CA GLN A 156 0.57 -3.06 -3.12
C GLN A 156 0.49 -2.53 -4.54
N ASP A 157 -0.68 -2.68 -5.19
CA ASP A 157 -0.97 -2.04 -6.47
C ASP A 157 -1.06 -0.52 -6.33
N LEU A 158 -0.47 0.19 -7.29
CA LEU A 158 -0.52 1.64 -7.38
C LEU A 158 -1.54 2.04 -8.44
N ILE A 159 -2.63 2.69 -7.99
CA ILE A 159 -3.77 3.06 -8.85
C ILE A 159 -3.45 4.30 -9.68
N VAL A 160 -2.64 5.22 -9.13
CA VAL A 160 -2.34 6.51 -9.77
C VAL A 160 -1.02 6.44 -10.53
N PRO A 161 -1.03 6.44 -11.89
CA PRO A 161 0.19 6.24 -12.70
C PRO A 161 1.29 7.27 -12.46
N ILE A 162 0.94 8.52 -12.16
CA ILE A 162 1.90 9.60 -11.89
C ILE A 162 2.65 9.32 -10.59
N ILE A 163 1.95 8.89 -9.54
CA ILE A 163 2.54 8.55 -8.24
C ILE A 163 3.37 7.28 -8.36
N SER A 164 2.92 6.31 -9.17
CA SER A 164 3.64 5.07 -9.38
C SER A 164 5.05 5.28 -9.96
N ASN A 165 5.29 6.36 -10.71
CA ASN A 165 6.61 6.68 -11.24
C ASN A 165 7.56 7.32 -10.23
N LEU A 166 7.04 7.82 -9.11
CA LEU A 166 7.81 8.48 -8.04
C LEU A 166 8.20 7.50 -6.93
N LEU A 167 7.54 6.35 -6.82
CA LEU A 167 7.76 5.36 -5.76
C LEU A 167 8.62 4.19 -6.26
N PRO A 168 9.43 3.58 -5.38
CA PRO A 168 10.14 2.36 -5.72
C PRO A 168 9.15 1.23 -6.03
N ARG A 169 9.41 0.47 -7.10
CA ARG A 169 8.54 -0.61 -7.56
C ARG A 169 9.33 -1.89 -7.72
N ASP A 170 8.66 -3.01 -7.45
CA ASP A 170 9.18 -4.33 -7.80
C ASP A 170 9.09 -4.61 -9.30
N ALA A 171 9.53 -5.80 -9.72
CA ALA A 171 9.46 -6.25 -11.12
C ALA A 171 8.01 -6.33 -11.66
N GLY A 172 7.00 -6.43 -10.78
CA GLY A 172 5.58 -6.42 -11.12
C GLY A 172 4.96 -5.03 -11.15
N GLY A 173 5.75 -3.97 -10.94
CA GLY A 173 5.27 -2.58 -10.93
C GLY A 173 4.53 -2.18 -9.65
N ARG A 174 4.65 -2.96 -8.57
CA ARG A 174 3.98 -2.78 -7.28
C ARG A 174 4.92 -2.19 -6.23
N LEU A 175 4.35 -1.56 -5.22
CA LEU A 175 5.08 -1.08 -4.05
C LEU A 175 5.19 -2.17 -2.99
N GLY A 176 6.42 -2.58 -2.65
CA GLY A 176 6.67 -3.51 -1.54
C GLY A 176 6.50 -2.82 -0.19
N LEU A 177 5.55 -3.29 0.61
CA LEU A 177 5.31 -2.82 1.98
C LEU A 177 5.68 -3.92 2.95
N THR A 178 6.67 -3.67 3.79
CA THR A 178 7.21 -4.65 4.73
C THR A 178 6.81 -4.33 6.15
N GLY A 179 6.21 -5.30 6.84
CA GLY A 179 6.05 -5.32 8.28
C GLY A 179 7.10 -6.23 8.90
N GLU A 180 7.84 -5.75 9.89
CA GLU A 180 8.87 -6.53 10.59
C GLU A 180 8.74 -6.33 12.09
N VAL A 181 8.74 -7.41 12.86
CA VAL A 181 8.64 -7.40 14.32
C VAL A 181 9.55 -8.48 14.90
N THR A 182 10.31 -8.10 15.91
CA THR A 182 11.17 -9.00 16.69
C THR A 182 10.64 -9.15 18.10
N MET A 183 10.53 -10.38 18.60
CA MET A 183 10.11 -10.69 19.96
C MET A 183 11.01 -11.75 20.56
N VAL A 184 11.06 -11.81 21.90
CA VAL A 184 11.79 -12.84 22.67
C VAL A 184 10.85 -14.02 22.91
N ILE A 185 11.36 -15.23 22.71
CA ILE A 185 10.64 -16.49 22.95
C ILE A 185 10.71 -16.81 24.46
N ASN A 186 9.55 -17.01 25.07
CA ASN A 186 9.40 -17.30 26.49
C ASN A 186 9.36 -18.80 26.75
#